data_5e6c9eae46910f3b86e3ead3183fe7d8
#
_entry.id   5e6c9eae46910f3b86e3ead3183fe7d8
#
_cell.length_a   1.000
_cell.length_b   1.000
_cell.length_c   1.000
_cell.angle_alpha   90.00
_cell.angle_beta   90.00
_cell.angle_gamma   90.00
#
_symmetry.space_group_name_H-M   'P 1'
#
loop_
_entity.id
_entity.type
_entity.pdbx_description
1 polymer ?
#
loop_
_entity_poly.entity_id
_entity_poly.type
_entity_poly.pdbx_seq_one_letter_code
_entity_poly.pdbx_strand_id
1 'polypeptide(L)'
;MNLNYNEEQNMLREQIQKFCESEYDFYKREEIVKSDNDFDANVWKLFAEQGWLSMPFSEDAGGLGFGPIELSILFEEFGKALVIEPYLSTVVLSGMLLDKSNYSEKNNLIEKICMGDMQVSLAYAEANKSYDYMEPNSTLENNLLNGTKTLVLNGANADKIITTCMSDKDCL
;
A
#
# COMPACT_ATOMS: atom_id res chain seq x y z
N MET A 1 -10.34 -18.22 23.72
CA MET A 1 -10.13 -17.51 22.44
C MET A 1 -9.54 -18.53 21.48
N ASN A 2 -10.18 -18.77 20.36
CA ASN A 2 -9.62 -19.66 19.33
C ASN A 2 -8.68 -18.84 18.45
N LEU A 3 -7.40 -19.22 18.38
CA LEU A 3 -6.38 -18.54 17.58
C LEU A 3 -6.09 -19.27 16.25
N ASN A 4 -6.84 -20.33 15.97
CA ASN A 4 -6.68 -21.05 14.71
C ASN A 4 -7.39 -20.29 13.59
N TYR A 5 -6.79 -20.26 12.44
CA TYR A 5 -7.42 -19.78 11.23
C TYR A 5 -8.63 -20.64 10.86
N ASN A 6 -9.66 -20.01 10.31
CA ASN A 6 -10.77 -20.71 9.72
C ASN A 6 -10.38 -21.35 8.36
N GLU A 7 -11.30 -22.05 7.71
CA GLU A 7 -11.04 -22.77 6.47
C GLU A 7 -10.66 -21.81 5.33
N GLU A 8 -11.37 -20.69 5.18
CA GLU A 8 -11.10 -19.67 4.16
C GLU A 8 -9.74 -18.99 4.36
N GLN A 9 -9.39 -18.68 5.61
CA GLN A 9 -8.09 -18.11 5.97
C GLN A 9 -6.93 -19.07 5.69
N ASN A 10 -7.12 -20.36 5.94
CA ASN A 10 -6.13 -21.39 5.59
C ASN A 10 -5.98 -21.53 4.06
N MET A 11 -7.08 -21.48 3.30
CA MET A 11 -7.01 -21.49 1.84
C MET A 11 -6.27 -20.28 1.29
N LEU A 12 -6.54 -19.09 1.81
CA LEU A 12 -5.81 -17.86 1.46
C LEU A 12 -4.31 -18.03 1.73
N ARG A 13 -3.95 -18.51 2.91
CA ARG A 13 -2.55 -18.75 3.27
C ARG A 13 -1.86 -19.71 2.31
N GLU A 14 -2.49 -20.84 2.00
CA GLU A 14 -1.95 -21.83 1.06
C GLU A 14 -1.79 -21.25 -0.35
N GLN A 15 -2.71 -20.42 -0.79
CA GLN A 15 -2.63 -19.73 -2.09
C GLN A 15 -1.41 -18.81 -2.15
N ILE A 16 -1.20 -17.97 -1.11
CA ILE A 16 -0.07 -17.06 -1.04
C ILE A 16 1.25 -17.84 -0.97
N GLN A 17 1.31 -18.91 -0.17
CA GLN A 17 2.50 -19.77 -0.09
C GLN A 17 2.88 -20.36 -1.44
N LYS A 18 1.93 -20.97 -2.14
CA LYS A 18 2.15 -21.56 -3.47
C LYS A 18 2.64 -20.50 -4.47
N PHE A 19 2.06 -19.32 -4.44
CA PHE A 19 2.52 -18.22 -5.29
C PHE A 19 3.97 -17.83 -4.98
N CYS A 20 4.29 -17.62 -3.70
CA CYS A 20 5.65 -17.25 -3.29
C CYS A 20 6.68 -18.34 -3.68
N GLU A 21 6.31 -19.62 -3.61
CA GLU A 21 7.18 -20.72 -3.99
C GLU A 21 7.38 -20.83 -5.50
N SER A 22 6.36 -20.51 -6.33
CA SER A 22 6.42 -20.69 -7.78
C SER A 22 6.84 -19.43 -8.54
N GLU A 23 6.35 -18.26 -8.13
CA GLU A 23 6.50 -17.00 -8.87
C GLU A 23 7.46 -16.01 -8.20
N TYR A 24 7.79 -16.24 -6.90
CA TYR A 24 8.58 -15.29 -6.11
C TYR A 24 9.63 -16.01 -5.25
N ASP A 25 10.42 -16.87 -5.85
CA ASP A 25 11.51 -17.54 -5.15
C ASP A 25 12.68 -16.58 -4.85
N PHE A 26 13.65 -17.06 -4.08
CA PHE A 26 14.81 -16.26 -3.70
C PHE A 26 15.61 -15.73 -4.91
N TYR A 27 15.73 -16.51 -5.98
CA TYR A 27 16.47 -16.09 -7.17
C TYR A 27 15.72 -14.99 -7.93
N LYS A 28 14.41 -15.12 -8.08
CA LYS A 28 13.56 -14.08 -8.68
C LYS A 28 13.66 -12.77 -7.89
N ARG A 29 13.56 -12.83 -6.57
CA ARG A 29 13.77 -11.67 -5.71
C ARG A 29 15.17 -11.06 -5.90
N GLU A 30 16.22 -11.88 -5.97
CA GLU A 30 17.59 -11.40 -6.16
C GLU A 30 17.75 -10.68 -7.50
N GLU A 31 17.11 -11.17 -8.57
CA GLU A 31 17.06 -10.50 -9.87
C GLU A 31 16.41 -9.11 -9.78
N ILE A 32 15.25 -9.01 -9.09
CA ILE A 32 14.56 -7.73 -8.89
C ILE A 32 15.46 -6.73 -8.14
N VAL A 33 16.07 -7.15 -7.05
CA VAL A 33 16.97 -6.31 -6.24
C VAL A 33 18.21 -5.84 -7.01
N LYS A 34 18.71 -6.65 -7.96
CA LYS A 34 19.86 -6.30 -8.81
C LYS A 34 19.48 -5.47 -10.04
N SER A 35 18.20 -5.39 -10.37
CA SER A 35 17.74 -4.57 -11.48
C SER A 35 17.75 -3.07 -11.08
N ASP A 36 17.61 -2.21 -12.08
CA ASP A 36 17.43 -0.75 -11.83
C ASP A 36 16.01 -0.40 -11.37
N ASN A 37 15.13 -1.41 -11.23
CA ASN A 37 13.75 -1.24 -10.79
C ASN A 37 13.65 -1.61 -9.31
N ASP A 38 12.90 -0.82 -8.54
CA ASP A 38 12.67 -1.05 -7.11
C ASP A 38 11.64 -2.17 -6.83
N PHE A 39 10.94 -2.67 -7.86
CA PHE A 39 9.95 -3.75 -7.81
C PHE A 39 9.75 -4.36 -9.21
N ASP A 40 9.07 -5.53 -9.30
CA ASP A 40 8.68 -6.14 -10.58
C ASP A 40 7.22 -5.81 -10.92
N ALA A 41 7.01 -5.03 -11.99
CA ALA A 41 5.67 -4.66 -12.46
C ALA A 41 4.79 -5.87 -12.85
N ASN A 42 5.41 -6.98 -13.31
CA ASN A 42 4.66 -8.19 -13.64
C ASN A 42 4.18 -8.89 -12.35
N VAL A 43 5.02 -8.98 -11.32
CA VAL A 43 4.62 -9.51 -10.02
C VAL A 43 3.52 -8.64 -9.41
N TRP A 44 3.62 -7.31 -9.53
CA TRP A 44 2.56 -6.41 -9.09
C TRP A 44 1.23 -6.66 -9.78
N LYS A 45 1.26 -6.93 -11.10
CA LYS A 45 0.05 -7.32 -11.86
C LYS A 45 -0.49 -8.68 -11.43
N LEU A 46 0.37 -9.66 -11.15
CA LEU A 46 -0.07 -10.93 -10.61
C LEU A 46 -0.76 -10.76 -9.24
N PHE A 47 -0.31 -9.84 -8.38
CA PHE A 47 -1.02 -9.53 -7.13
C PHE A 47 -2.43 -8.98 -7.39
N ALA A 48 -2.60 -8.16 -8.42
CA ALA A 48 -3.93 -7.69 -8.84
C ALA A 48 -4.82 -8.84 -9.34
N GLU A 49 -4.30 -9.72 -10.18
CA GLU A 49 -5.00 -10.89 -10.71
C GLU A 49 -5.42 -11.88 -9.62
N GLN A 50 -4.61 -12.03 -8.55
CA GLN A 50 -4.96 -12.81 -7.37
C GLN A 50 -5.98 -12.11 -6.45
N GLY A 51 -6.34 -10.85 -6.73
CA GLY A 51 -7.24 -10.06 -5.91
C GLY A 51 -6.59 -9.49 -4.64
N TRP A 52 -5.29 -9.68 -4.43
CA TRP A 52 -4.64 -9.24 -3.19
C TRP A 52 -4.61 -7.74 -3.04
N LEU A 53 -4.50 -6.98 -4.13
CA LEU A 53 -4.51 -5.52 -4.07
C LEU A 53 -5.86 -4.94 -3.64
N SER A 54 -6.94 -5.70 -3.80
CA SER A 54 -8.30 -5.28 -3.43
C SER A 54 -8.74 -5.76 -2.03
N MET A 55 -7.94 -6.61 -1.37
CA MET A 55 -8.32 -7.26 -0.11
C MET A 55 -8.89 -6.32 0.95
N PRO A 56 -8.23 -5.21 1.34
CA PRO A 56 -8.67 -4.43 2.50
C PRO A 56 -9.70 -3.35 2.16
N PHE A 57 -9.98 -3.09 0.90
CA PHE A 57 -10.90 -2.03 0.52
C PHE A 57 -12.35 -2.45 0.71
N SER A 58 -13.21 -1.46 0.96
CA SER A 58 -14.64 -1.67 1.09
C SER A 58 -15.26 -2.20 -0.20
N GLU A 59 -16.33 -2.99 -0.09
CA GLU A 59 -17.08 -3.48 -1.25
C GLU A 59 -17.63 -2.34 -2.11
N ASP A 60 -18.04 -1.23 -1.48
CA ASP A 60 -18.50 -0.02 -2.16
C ASP A 60 -17.41 0.64 -3.03
N ALA A 61 -16.16 0.42 -2.71
CA ALA A 61 -15.01 0.87 -3.49
C ALA A 61 -14.47 -0.19 -4.47
N GLY A 62 -15.13 -1.34 -4.57
CA GLY A 62 -14.73 -2.46 -5.42
C GLY A 62 -13.73 -3.42 -4.77
N GLY A 63 -13.55 -3.35 -3.45
CA GLY A 63 -12.69 -4.24 -2.68
C GLY A 63 -13.38 -5.50 -2.20
N LEU A 64 -12.64 -6.33 -1.46
CA LEU A 64 -13.12 -7.59 -0.89
C LEU A 64 -13.58 -7.46 0.58
N GLY A 65 -13.36 -6.32 1.22
CA GLY A 65 -13.75 -6.08 2.61
C GLY A 65 -13.02 -6.95 3.64
N PHE A 66 -11.85 -7.51 3.29
CA PHE A 66 -11.09 -8.36 4.20
C PHE A 66 -10.53 -7.58 5.38
N GLY A 67 -10.45 -8.26 6.51
CA GLY A 67 -10.04 -7.66 7.77
C GLY A 67 -8.53 -7.76 8.05
N PRO A 68 -8.14 -7.33 9.25
CA PRO A 68 -6.74 -7.34 9.65
C PRO A 68 -6.13 -8.74 9.78
N ILE A 69 -6.95 -9.80 9.95
CA ILE A 69 -6.46 -11.18 10.04
C ILE A 69 -5.95 -11.63 8.68
N GLU A 70 -6.72 -11.41 7.62
CA GLU A 70 -6.34 -11.77 6.24
C GLU A 70 -5.12 -10.98 5.78
N LEU A 71 -5.05 -9.68 6.14
CA LEU A 71 -3.85 -8.88 5.91
C LEU A 71 -2.64 -9.43 6.67
N SER A 72 -2.82 -9.89 7.92
CA SER A 72 -1.71 -10.47 8.69
C SER A 72 -1.20 -11.76 8.06
N ILE A 73 -2.09 -12.59 7.51
CA ILE A 73 -1.72 -13.80 6.76
C ILE A 73 -0.88 -13.43 5.54
N LEU A 74 -1.32 -12.45 4.75
CA LEU A 74 -0.59 -11.97 3.58
C LEU A 74 0.82 -11.49 3.96
N PHE A 75 0.91 -10.63 4.97
CA PHE A 75 2.21 -10.09 5.41
C PHE A 75 3.12 -11.14 6.04
N GLU A 76 2.57 -12.15 6.71
CA GLU A 76 3.37 -13.27 7.23
C GLU A 76 4.04 -14.03 6.08
N GLU A 77 3.28 -14.39 5.04
CA GLU A 77 3.82 -15.14 3.90
C GLU A 77 4.72 -14.27 3.01
N PHE A 78 4.36 -13.02 2.76
CA PHE A 78 5.22 -12.05 2.07
C PHE A 78 6.53 -11.81 2.82
N GLY A 79 6.49 -11.76 4.15
CA GLY A 79 7.70 -11.64 4.98
C GLY A 79 8.61 -12.85 4.87
N LYS A 80 8.07 -14.07 4.80
CA LYS A 80 8.86 -15.31 4.59
C LYS A 80 9.56 -15.31 3.24
N ALA A 81 8.89 -14.83 2.19
CA ALA A 81 9.45 -14.73 0.84
C ALA A 81 10.29 -13.46 0.64
N LEU A 82 10.33 -12.56 1.61
CA LEU A 82 11.02 -11.25 1.53
C LEU A 82 10.51 -10.40 0.34
N VAL A 83 9.20 -10.39 0.14
CA VAL A 83 8.53 -9.60 -0.92
C VAL A 83 8.85 -8.11 -0.76
N ILE A 84 9.25 -7.46 -1.87
CA ILE A 84 9.65 -6.04 -1.89
C ILE A 84 8.65 -5.14 -2.62
N GLU A 85 7.68 -5.73 -3.29
CA GLU A 85 6.63 -4.98 -3.98
C GLU A 85 5.91 -4.02 -3.03
N PRO A 86 5.47 -2.84 -3.50
CA PRO A 86 5.03 -1.73 -2.65
C PRO A 86 3.63 -1.91 -2.05
N TYR A 87 3.29 -3.12 -1.58
CA TYR A 87 1.98 -3.43 -1.00
C TYR A 87 1.67 -2.58 0.23
N LEU A 88 2.64 -2.47 1.15
CA LEU A 88 2.46 -1.68 2.37
C LEU A 88 2.19 -0.20 2.04
N SER A 89 3.00 0.41 1.17
CA SER A 89 2.86 1.83 0.86
C SER A 89 1.59 2.14 0.07
N THR A 90 1.30 1.34 -0.94
CA THR A 90 0.19 1.62 -1.88
C THR A 90 -1.16 1.15 -1.33
N VAL A 91 -1.25 -0.11 -0.89
CA VAL A 91 -2.53 -0.68 -0.49
C VAL A 91 -2.89 -0.29 0.95
N VAL A 92 -1.96 -0.51 1.89
CA VAL A 92 -2.28 -0.35 3.31
C VAL A 92 -2.23 1.12 3.74
N LEU A 93 -1.07 1.78 3.59
CA LEU A 93 -0.92 3.14 4.11
C LEU A 93 -1.72 4.17 3.31
N SER A 94 -1.64 4.11 1.99
CA SER A 94 -2.27 5.10 1.12
C SER A 94 -3.70 4.71 0.74
N GLY A 95 -3.90 3.49 0.28
CA GLY A 95 -5.18 3.01 -0.24
C GLY A 95 -6.26 2.95 0.83
N MET A 96 -5.96 2.37 2.01
CA MET A 96 -6.95 2.33 3.11
C MET A 96 -7.25 3.73 3.66
N LEU A 97 -6.28 4.66 3.67
CA LEU A 97 -6.53 6.05 4.02
C LEU A 97 -7.48 6.70 2.98
N LEU A 98 -7.22 6.48 1.71
CA LEU A 98 -8.06 6.97 0.62
C LEU A 98 -9.49 6.42 0.71
N ASP A 99 -9.66 5.12 0.98
CA ASP A 99 -10.98 4.49 1.16
C ASP A 99 -11.79 5.13 2.29
N LYS A 100 -11.14 5.51 3.40
CA LYS A 100 -11.78 6.21 4.52
C LYS A 100 -11.98 7.70 4.29
N SER A 101 -11.42 8.29 3.24
CA SER A 101 -11.51 9.72 2.97
C SER A 101 -12.86 10.11 2.37
N ASN A 102 -13.13 11.43 2.35
CA ASN A 102 -14.27 12.02 1.66
C ASN A 102 -13.91 12.51 0.25
N TYR A 103 -12.76 12.10 -0.30
CA TYR A 103 -12.34 12.53 -1.62
C TYR A 103 -13.28 12.00 -2.71
N SER A 104 -13.78 12.88 -3.56
CA SER A 104 -14.82 12.54 -4.56
C SER A 104 -14.37 11.49 -5.58
N GLU A 105 -13.07 11.48 -5.94
CA GLU A 105 -12.50 10.56 -6.93
C GLU A 105 -11.90 9.28 -6.31
N LYS A 106 -12.11 9.05 -5.01
CA LYS A 106 -11.47 7.95 -4.29
C LYS A 106 -11.75 6.59 -4.93
N ASN A 107 -12.99 6.31 -5.33
CA ASN A 107 -13.35 5.01 -5.91
C ASN A 107 -12.62 4.74 -7.23
N ASN A 108 -12.50 5.76 -8.10
CA ASN A 108 -11.72 5.64 -9.33
C ASN A 108 -10.24 5.38 -9.08
N LEU A 109 -9.67 6.00 -8.03
CA LEU A 109 -8.27 5.76 -7.67
C LEU A 109 -8.08 4.35 -7.07
N ILE A 110 -9.00 3.92 -6.21
CA ILE A 110 -8.98 2.57 -5.60
C ILE A 110 -9.12 1.50 -6.68
N GLU A 111 -10.03 1.68 -7.63
CA GLU A 111 -10.17 0.77 -8.78
C GLU A 111 -8.84 0.59 -9.53
N LYS A 112 -8.12 1.68 -9.81
CA LYS A 112 -6.79 1.61 -10.45
C LYS A 112 -5.74 0.92 -9.58
N ILE A 113 -5.79 1.12 -8.26
CA ILE A 113 -4.92 0.38 -7.33
C ILE A 113 -5.25 -1.11 -7.39
N CYS A 114 -6.53 -1.50 -7.31
CA CYS A 114 -6.97 -2.89 -7.38
C CYS A 114 -6.54 -3.59 -8.67
N MET A 115 -6.56 -2.86 -9.79
CA MET A 115 -6.11 -3.34 -11.10
C MET A 115 -4.57 -3.39 -11.24
N GLY A 116 -3.82 -2.87 -10.26
CA GLY A 116 -2.38 -2.74 -10.34
C GLY A 116 -1.89 -1.72 -11.37
N ASP A 117 -2.74 -0.76 -11.75
CA ASP A 117 -2.45 0.29 -12.73
C ASP A 117 -1.94 1.59 -12.10
N MET A 118 -1.99 1.67 -10.76
CA MET A 118 -1.59 2.86 -10.02
C MET A 118 -0.91 2.49 -8.72
N GLN A 119 0.15 3.21 -8.40
CA GLN A 119 0.80 3.19 -7.10
C GLN A 119 0.64 4.53 -6.40
N VAL A 120 0.32 4.48 -5.11
CA VAL A 120 0.14 5.67 -4.29
C VAL A 120 1.02 5.57 -3.05
N SER A 121 1.65 6.66 -2.67
CA SER A 121 2.50 6.74 -1.48
C SER A 121 1.99 7.77 -0.50
N LEU A 122 2.21 7.51 0.79
CA LEU A 122 1.89 8.43 1.88
C LEU A 122 3.15 9.16 2.35
N ALA A 123 3.15 10.48 2.25
CA ALA A 123 4.23 11.36 2.62
C ALA A 123 3.83 12.22 3.84
N TYR A 124 4.03 11.71 5.05
CA TYR A 124 3.67 12.42 6.28
C TYR A 124 4.90 12.88 7.09
N ALA A 125 6.00 12.12 7.04
CA ALA A 125 7.18 12.38 7.85
C ALA A 125 7.96 13.60 7.37
N GLU A 126 8.43 14.42 8.31
CA GLU A 126 9.28 15.57 8.06
C GLU A 126 10.55 15.53 8.90
N ALA A 127 11.64 16.05 8.39
CA ALA A 127 12.87 16.17 9.14
C ALA A 127 12.65 17.00 10.42
N ASN A 128 13.14 16.52 11.56
CA ASN A 128 13.05 17.14 12.88
C ASN A 128 11.64 17.21 13.50
N LYS A 129 10.62 16.57 12.91
CA LYS A 129 9.25 16.49 13.48
C LYS A 129 8.93 15.13 14.11
N SER A 130 9.90 14.22 14.17
CA SER A 130 9.66 12.87 14.67
C SER A 130 8.47 12.21 13.94
N TYR A 131 7.53 11.62 14.67
CA TYR A 131 6.33 11.00 14.10
C TYR A 131 5.06 11.86 14.25
N ASP A 132 5.22 13.15 14.58
CA ASP A 132 4.08 14.04 14.72
C ASP A 132 3.59 14.49 13.34
N TYR A 133 2.48 13.91 12.90
CA TYR A 133 1.83 14.22 11.64
C TYR A 133 0.75 15.31 11.77
N MET A 134 0.37 15.69 13.00
CA MET A 134 -0.69 16.65 13.27
C MET A 134 -0.24 18.11 13.10
N GLU A 135 1.05 18.36 13.19
CA GLU A 135 1.63 19.69 13.03
C GLU A 135 2.74 19.71 11.97
N PRO A 136 2.43 19.41 10.71
CA PRO A 136 3.43 19.44 9.65
C PRO A 136 3.94 20.88 9.40
N ASN A 137 5.19 21.01 8.97
CA ASN A 137 5.73 22.29 8.50
C ASN A 137 5.31 22.61 7.06
N SER A 138 4.92 21.59 6.30
CA SER A 138 4.41 21.77 4.94
C SER A 138 3.12 22.58 4.97
N THR A 139 2.96 23.54 4.05
CA THR A 139 1.81 24.44 3.99
C THR A 139 1.10 24.39 2.65
N LEU A 140 -0.22 24.59 2.67
CA LEU A 140 -1.05 24.77 1.48
C LEU A 140 -1.62 26.21 1.50
N GLU A 141 -1.11 27.07 0.63
CA GLU A 141 -1.53 28.45 0.49
C GLU A 141 -1.83 28.77 -0.97
N ASN A 142 -2.99 29.35 -1.26
CA ASN A 142 -3.41 29.71 -2.62
C ASN A 142 -3.29 28.54 -3.64
N ASN A 143 -3.65 27.32 -3.23
CA ASN A 143 -3.48 26.06 -3.99
C ASN A 143 -2.02 25.71 -4.32
N LEU A 144 -1.06 26.28 -3.62
CA LEU A 144 0.36 25.93 -3.72
C LEU A 144 0.78 25.18 -2.46
N LEU A 145 1.22 23.95 -2.67
CA LEU A 145 1.79 23.13 -1.61
C LEU A 145 3.30 23.38 -1.51
N ASN A 146 3.75 23.79 -0.33
CA ASN A 146 5.16 24.04 -0.05
C ASN A 146 5.62 23.19 1.14
N GLY A 147 6.72 22.49 0.99
CA GLY A 147 7.29 21.67 2.06
C GLY A 147 8.23 20.59 1.57
N THR A 148 8.77 19.83 2.53
CA THR A 148 9.64 18.70 2.25
C THR A 148 9.23 17.53 3.15
N LYS A 149 8.95 16.40 2.55
CA LYS A 149 8.70 15.14 3.26
C LYS A 149 9.90 14.20 3.14
N THR A 150 10.12 13.39 4.15
CA THR A 150 11.23 12.43 4.23
C THR A 150 10.70 11.03 4.43
N LEU A 151 11.52 10.01 4.13
CA LEU A 151 11.19 8.60 4.34
C LEU A 151 9.86 8.18 3.70
N VAL A 152 9.59 8.69 2.49
CA VAL A 152 8.39 8.33 1.74
C VAL A 152 8.59 6.95 1.11
N LEU A 153 7.92 5.94 1.66
CA LEU A 153 7.99 4.57 1.14
C LEU A 153 7.46 4.53 -0.30
N ASN A 154 8.24 3.97 -1.21
CA ASN A 154 7.94 3.89 -2.64
C ASN A 154 7.66 5.26 -3.31
N GLY A 155 8.18 6.35 -2.74
CA GLY A 155 7.91 7.70 -3.24
C GLY A 155 8.44 7.97 -4.65
N ALA A 156 9.50 7.29 -5.06
CA ALA A 156 10.10 7.44 -6.38
C ALA A 156 9.24 6.85 -7.52
N ASN A 157 8.47 5.79 -7.22
CA ASN A 157 7.67 5.08 -8.23
C ASN A 157 6.17 5.40 -8.13
N ALA A 158 5.75 6.22 -7.17
CA ALA A 158 4.35 6.52 -6.95
C ALA A 158 3.79 7.44 -8.05
N ASP A 159 2.67 7.06 -8.65
CA ASP A 159 1.90 7.90 -9.58
C ASP A 159 1.25 9.08 -8.87
N LYS A 160 0.90 8.89 -7.59
CA LYS A 160 0.32 9.93 -6.72
C LYS A 160 0.86 9.84 -5.31
N ILE A 161 0.93 11.00 -4.67
CA ILE A 161 1.37 11.12 -3.27
C ILE A 161 0.25 11.77 -2.46
N ILE A 162 -0.15 11.12 -1.38
CA ILE A 162 -0.98 11.72 -0.33
C ILE A 162 -0.02 12.36 0.68
N THR A 163 -0.26 13.62 1.02
CA THR A 163 0.63 14.31 1.97
C THR A 163 -0.16 15.10 3.01
N THR A 164 0.41 15.22 4.20
CA THR A 164 -0.11 16.11 5.25
C THR A 164 0.45 17.52 5.08
N CYS A 165 -0.38 18.52 5.27
CA CYS A 165 0.03 19.94 5.26
C CYS A 165 -0.88 20.76 6.18
N MET A 166 -0.40 21.95 6.57
CA MET A 166 -1.23 22.96 7.22
C MET A 166 -1.93 23.80 6.17
N SER A 167 -3.23 24.01 6.32
CA SER A 167 -4.00 24.98 5.56
C SER A 167 -4.67 25.93 6.53
N ASP A 168 -4.36 27.21 6.46
CA ASP A 168 -4.76 28.22 7.43
C ASP A 168 -4.35 27.85 8.87
N LYS A 169 -5.20 27.13 9.62
CA LYS A 169 -4.92 26.70 10.99
C LYS A 169 -5.14 25.20 11.20
N ASP A 170 -5.58 24.50 10.16
CA ASP A 170 -5.93 23.10 10.24
C ASP A 170 -4.93 22.22 9.48
N CYS A 171 -4.68 21.02 9.99
CA CYS A 171 -3.94 19.98 9.29
C CYS A 171 -4.86 19.30 8.26
N LEU A 172 -4.41 19.23 7.03
CA LEU A 172 -5.03 18.54 5.92
C LEU A 172 -4.25 17.31 5.51
#